data_39b889810924a72e8cc4e4dd1e443971
#
_entry.id   39b889810924a72e8cc4e4dd1e443971
#
_cell.length_a   1.000
_cell.length_b   1.000
_cell.length_c   1.000
_cell.angle_alpha   90.00
_cell.angle_beta   90.00
_cell.angle_gamma   90.00
#
_symmetry.space_group_name_H-M   'P 1'
#
loop_
_entity.id
_entity.type
_entity.pdbx_description
1 polymer ?
#
loop_
_entity_poly.entity_id
_entity_poly.type
_entity_poly.pdbx_seq_one_letter_code
_entity_poly.pdbx_strand_id
1 'polypeptide(L)'
;MVDLAIRHRFTVDEFHKMGEAGILTEGHRVELVSGEIVEMAPIGIAHAACVRELDEWLQAVLRGEAIVSAQQPLRVEYDGEPLPDIAILRSRADRYRSSHPTSADALVVIEVADSSVLYDRNVKSRMYARARIPEYWVVDLPRQSVAVFLSPAYDEYTDQREYRGDESWISPGLGDREVTAATVLRGHPLD
;
A
#
# COMPACT_ATOMS: atom_id res chain seq x y z
N MET A 1 -5.71 -40.99 1.26
CA MET A 1 -4.97 -40.20 0.24
C MET A 1 -5.47 -38.78 0.39
N VAL A 2 -4.59 -37.86 0.79
CA VAL A 2 -4.93 -36.43 0.82
C VAL A 2 -4.84 -35.99 -0.65
N ASP A 3 -5.96 -35.58 -1.22
CA ASP A 3 -5.99 -35.01 -2.57
C ASP A 3 -5.28 -33.65 -2.49
N LEU A 4 -4.04 -33.61 -2.96
CA LEU A 4 -3.22 -32.39 -3.03
C LEU A 4 -3.68 -31.60 -4.25
N ALA A 5 -4.81 -30.92 -4.15
CA ALA A 5 -5.20 -29.91 -5.10
C ALA A 5 -4.19 -28.74 -5.01
N ILE A 6 -3.35 -28.61 -6.02
CA ILE A 6 -2.43 -27.47 -6.16
C ILE A 6 -3.22 -26.32 -6.78
N ARG A 7 -3.36 -25.22 -6.02
CA ARG A 7 -3.97 -23.98 -6.56
C ARG A 7 -2.98 -23.34 -7.53
N HIS A 8 -3.48 -22.94 -8.70
CA HIS A 8 -2.70 -22.08 -9.58
C HIS A 8 -2.55 -20.70 -8.97
N ARG A 9 -1.34 -20.13 -9.03
CA ARG A 9 -1.08 -18.76 -8.66
C ARG A 9 -0.70 -17.98 -9.91
N PHE A 10 -1.42 -16.91 -10.15
CA PHE A 10 -1.22 -16.07 -11.32
C PHE A 10 0.02 -15.21 -11.19
N THR A 11 0.71 -15.06 -12.30
CA THR A 11 1.76 -14.06 -12.45
C THR A 11 1.17 -12.72 -12.89
N VAL A 12 1.91 -11.61 -12.69
CA VAL A 12 1.52 -10.29 -13.20
C VAL A 12 1.32 -10.31 -14.71
N ASP A 13 2.16 -11.04 -15.44
CA ASP A 13 2.04 -11.13 -16.90
C ASP A 13 0.77 -11.91 -17.33
N GLU A 14 0.33 -12.92 -16.59
CA GLU A 14 -0.95 -13.60 -16.82
C GLU A 14 -2.13 -12.71 -16.48
N PHE A 15 -2.04 -11.97 -15.36
CA PHE A 15 -3.06 -11.01 -14.92
C PHE A 15 -3.28 -9.92 -15.99
N HIS A 16 -2.21 -9.35 -16.56
CA HIS A 16 -2.29 -8.38 -17.65
C HIS A 16 -2.91 -8.98 -18.92
N LYS A 17 -2.53 -10.22 -19.28
CA LYS A 17 -3.15 -10.93 -20.42
C LYS A 17 -4.65 -11.16 -20.26
N MET A 18 -5.14 -11.35 -19.01
CA MET A 18 -6.57 -11.43 -18.75
C MET A 18 -7.27 -10.09 -19.00
N GLY A 19 -6.62 -8.97 -18.68
CA GLY A 19 -7.09 -7.63 -19.03
C GLY A 19 -7.14 -7.43 -20.55
N GLU A 20 -6.05 -7.72 -21.25
CA GLU A 20 -5.96 -7.61 -22.71
C GLU A 20 -6.99 -8.49 -23.43
N ALA A 21 -7.28 -9.68 -22.90
CA ALA A 21 -8.28 -10.60 -23.43
C ALA A 21 -9.73 -10.23 -23.06
N GLY A 22 -9.95 -9.16 -22.26
CA GLY A 22 -11.27 -8.73 -21.81
C GLY A 22 -11.90 -9.66 -20.76
N ILE A 23 -11.14 -10.56 -20.14
CA ILE A 23 -11.60 -11.40 -19.03
C ILE A 23 -11.76 -10.51 -17.78
N LEU A 24 -10.76 -9.65 -17.53
CA LEU A 24 -10.82 -8.59 -16.53
C LEU A 24 -11.02 -7.27 -17.28
N THR A 25 -12.09 -6.56 -16.98
CA THR A 25 -12.41 -5.27 -17.60
C THR A 25 -12.24 -4.13 -16.61
N GLU A 26 -12.23 -2.89 -17.08
CA GLU A 26 -12.17 -1.69 -16.22
C GLU A 26 -13.30 -1.62 -15.15
N GLY A 27 -14.39 -2.36 -15.36
CA GLY A 27 -15.46 -2.49 -14.38
C GLY A 27 -15.13 -3.44 -13.22
N HIS A 28 -14.11 -4.29 -13.37
CA HIS A 28 -13.63 -5.16 -12.30
C HIS A 28 -12.56 -4.40 -11.48
N ARG A 29 -12.93 -4.03 -10.27
CA ARG A 29 -11.97 -3.46 -9.32
C ARG A 29 -11.22 -4.60 -8.64
N VAL A 30 -10.16 -5.05 -9.26
CA VAL A 30 -9.35 -6.19 -8.80
C VAL A 30 -7.87 -5.82 -8.68
N GLU A 31 -7.19 -6.49 -7.78
CA GLU A 31 -5.73 -6.42 -7.60
C GLU A 31 -5.16 -7.84 -7.60
N LEU A 32 -3.88 -7.99 -7.93
CA LEU A 32 -3.17 -9.26 -7.81
C LEU A 32 -2.36 -9.28 -6.51
N VAL A 33 -2.71 -10.16 -5.59
CA VAL A 33 -2.05 -10.29 -4.28
C VAL A 33 -1.53 -11.71 -4.10
N SER A 34 -0.22 -11.87 -4.14
CA SER A 34 0.44 -13.18 -3.98
C SER A 34 -0.13 -14.25 -4.90
N GLY A 35 -0.37 -13.91 -6.17
CA GLY A 35 -0.90 -14.81 -7.20
C GLY A 35 -2.41 -15.07 -7.13
N GLU A 36 -3.14 -14.37 -6.27
CA GLU A 36 -4.60 -14.44 -6.16
C GLU A 36 -5.22 -13.13 -6.67
N ILE A 37 -6.25 -13.25 -7.53
CA ILE A 37 -7.02 -12.10 -7.99
C ILE A 37 -8.05 -11.79 -6.92
N VAL A 38 -7.96 -10.61 -6.34
CA VAL A 38 -8.78 -10.17 -5.20
C VAL A 38 -9.67 -9.02 -5.65
N GLU A 39 -10.96 -9.12 -5.42
CA GLU A 39 -11.91 -8.04 -5.69
C GLU A 39 -11.86 -7.01 -4.54
N MET A 40 -11.73 -5.74 -4.92
CA MET A 40 -11.70 -4.65 -3.98
C MET A 40 -13.10 -4.26 -3.51
N ALA A 41 -13.28 -4.08 -2.22
CA ALA A 41 -14.52 -3.57 -1.66
C ALA A 41 -14.85 -2.16 -2.19
N PRO A 42 -16.14 -1.77 -2.24
CA PRO A 42 -16.52 -0.39 -2.51
C PRO A 42 -15.89 0.58 -1.51
N ILE A 43 -15.42 1.72 -2.02
CA ILE A 43 -14.79 2.75 -1.19
C ILE A 43 -15.84 3.43 -0.30
N GLY A 44 -15.67 3.35 1.02
CA GLY A 44 -16.50 4.07 1.98
C GLY A 44 -16.16 5.57 2.05
N ILE A 45 -17.07 6.36 2.62
CA ILE A 45 -16.91 7.83 2.70
C ILE A 45 -15.70 8.19 3.58
N ALA A 46 -15.55 7.55 4.74
CA ALA A 46 -14.44 7.82 5.67
C ALA A 46 -13.09 7.46 5.05
N HIS A 47 -13.00 6.30 4.39
CA HIS A 47 -11.82 5.88 3.65
C HIS A 47 -11.45 6.91 2.56
N ALA A 48 -12.40 7.30 1.71
CA ALA A 48 -12.15 8.27 0.64
C ALA A 48 -11.69 9.64 1.17
N ALA A 49 -12.23 10.08 2.30
CA ALA A 49 -11.82 11.32 2.95
C ALA A 49 -10.37 11.21 3.45
N CYS A 50 -10.06 10.17 4.22
CA CYS A 50 -8.72 9.96 4.77
C CYS A 50 -7.65 9.85 3.67
N VAL A 51 -7.90 9.08 2.60
CA VAL A 51 -6.95 8.95 1.48
C VAL A 51 -6.70 10.32 0.82
N ARG A 52 -7.74 11.13 0.60
CA ARG A 52 -7.60 12.45 -0.02
C ARG A 52 -6.79 13.42 0.84
N GLU A 53 -7.11 13.49 2.13
CA GLU A 53 -6.41 14.34 3.09
C GLU A 53 -4.94 13.93 3.26
N LEU A 54 -4.70 12.61 3.32
CA LEU A 54 -3.36 12.05 3.42
C LEU A 54 -2.54 12.30 2.15
N ASP A 55 -3.13 12.15 0.96
CA ASP A 55 -2.47 12.49 -0.31
C ASP A 55 -2.08 13.97 -0.36
N GLU A 56 -2.98 14.87 0.01
CA GLU A 56 -2.75 16.32 0.04
C GLU A 56 -1.61 16.68 1.00
N TRP A 57 -1.63 16.14 2.21
CA TRP A 57 -0.57 16.34 3.21
C TRP A 57 0.78 15.83 2.72
N LEU A 58 0.86 14.60 2.20
CA LEU A 58 2.10 14.00 1.72
C LEU A 58 2.69 14.77 0.53
N GLN A 59 1.85 15.24 -0.40
CA GLN A 59 2.30 16.08 -1.51
C GLN A 59 2.89 17.42 -1.01
N ALA A 60 2.28 18.02 0.01
CA ALA A 60 2.77 19.27 0.59
C ALA A 60 4.11 19.07 1.33
N VAL A 61 4.23 17.98 2.11
CA VAL A 61 5.44 17.68 2.90
C VAL A 61 6.62 17.28 2.02
N LEU A 62 6.38 16.48 0.98
CA LEU A 62 7.45 15.91 0.13
C LEU A 62 7.89 16.82 -1.02
N ARG A 63 7.09 17.77 -1.46
CA ARG A 63 7.38 18.86 -2.43
C ARG A 63 8.43 18.52 -3.52
N GLY A 64 8.27 17.35 -4.18
CA GLY A 64 9.15 16.93 -5.26
C GLY A 64 10.39 16.12 -4.85
N GLU A 65 10.61 15.91 -3.57
CA GLU A 65 11.63 14.96 -3.07
C GLU A 65 11.27 13.52 -3.43
N ALA A 66 9.96 13.22 -3.45
CA ALA A 66 9.39 11.93 -3.83
C ALA A 66 8.10 12.13 -4.64
N ILE A 67 7.57 11.06 -5.20
CA ILE A 67 6.30 11.06 -5.92
C ILE A 67 5.26 10.38 -5.04
N VAL A 68 4.15 11.07 -4.76
CA VAL A 68 2.97 10.49 -4.13
C VAL A 68 2.12 9.87 -5.21
N SER A 69 1.83 8.60 -5.11
CA SER A 69 1.02 7.81 -6.05
C SER A 69 -0.18 7.23 -5.31
N ALA A 70 -1.38 7.75 -5.59
CA ALA A 70 -2.60 7.32 -4.94
C ALA A 70 -3.38 6.35 -5.84
N GLN A 71 -3.73 5.18 -5.31
CA GLN A 71 -4.58 4.16 -5.93
C GLN A 71 -4.12 3.75 -7.35
N GLN A 72 -2.80 3.64 -7.54
CA GLN A 72 -2.19 3.23 -8.78
C GLN A 72 -1.44 1.90 -8.62
N PRO A 73 -1.30 1.10 -9.69
CA PRO A 73 -0.59 -0.18 -9.63
C PRO A 73 0.85 -0.02 -9.13
N LEU A 74 1.24 -0.90 -8.23
CA LEU A 74 2.61 -1.08 -7.76
C LEU A 74 3.03 -2.54 -7.97
N ARG A 75 3.96 -2.79 -8.89
CA ARG A 75 4.47 -4.14 -9.11
C ARG A 75 5.43 -4.53 -7.99
N VAL A 76 5.01 -5.43 -7.11
CA VAL A 76 5.80 -5.79 -5.92
C VAL A 76 6.65 -7.04 -6.10
N GLU A 77 6.20 -8.00 -6.85
CA GLU A 77 6.92 -9.24 -7.22
C GLU A 77 6.37 -9.76 -8.55
N TYR A 78 6.79 -10.96 -8.96
CA TYR A 78 6.26 -11.60 -10.18
C TYR A 78 4.78 -12.01 -10.06
N ASP A 79 4.27 -12.17 -8.83
CA ASP A 79 2.91 -12.61 -8.51
C ASP A 79 2.11 -11.57 -7.70
N GLY A 80 2.54 -10.30 -7.72
CA GLY A 80 1.89 -9.23 -6.98
C GLY A 80 1.88 -7.89 -7.71
N GLU A 81 0.67 -7.35 -7.91
CA GLU A 81 0.43 -5.98 -8.40
C GLU A 81 -0.80 -5.41 -7.68
N PRO A 82 -0.61 -5.04 -6.39
CA PRO A 82 -1.64 -4.36 -5.63
C PRO A 82 -1.86 -2.93 -6.12
N LEU A 83 -3.03 -2.36 -5.72
CA LEU A 83 -3.34 -0.94 -5.87
C LEU A 83 -3.37 -0.29 -4.47
N PRO A 84 -2.21 0.01 -3.87
CA PRO A 84 -2.19 0.62 -2.55
C PRO A 84 -2.92 1.96 -2.54
N ASP A 85 -3.55 2.30 -1.42
CA ASP A 85 -4.23 3.59 -1.29
C ASP A 85 -3.25 4.74 -1.51
N ILE A 86 -2.02 4.63 -0.97
CA ILE A 86 -0.91 5.55 -1.29
C ILE A 86 0.41 4.78 -1.33
N ALA A 87 1.22 5.07 -2.33
CA ALA A 87 2.63 4.70 -2.38
C ALA A 87 3.50 5.96 -2.49
N ILE A 88 4.51 6.07 -1.64
CA ILE A 88 5.55 7.09 -1.76
C ILE A 88 6.68 6.47 -2.58
N LEU A 89 6.95 7.05 -3.73
CA LEU A 89 7.90 6.52 -4.70
C LEU A 89 9.12 7.43 -4.83
N ARG A 90 10.27 6.82 -5.09
CA ARG A 90 11.49 7.57 -5.45
C ARG A 90 11.22 8.51 -6.62
N SER A 91 11.79 9.72 -6.58
CA SER A 91 11.71 10.63 -7.70
C SER A 91 12.39 10.02 -8.92
N ARG A 92 11.71 10.05 -10.07
CA ARG A 92 12.21 9.57 -11.36
C ARG A 92 11.89 10.60 -12.45
N ALA A 93 12.85 10.86 -13.33
CA ALA A 93 12.75 11.95 -14.32
C ALA A 93 11.55 11.82 -15.26
N ASP A 94 11.21 10.58 -15.68
CA ASP A 94 10.04 10.30 -16.52
C ASP A 94 8.72 10.20 -15.73
N ARG A 95 8.77 10.31 -14.39
CA ARG A 95 7.61 10.18 -13.50
C ARG A 95 6.79 8.91 -13.77
N TYR A 96 7.47 7.78 -13.99
CA TYR A 96 6.88 6.45 -14.26
C TYR A 96 5.98 6.39 -15.51
N ARG A 97 6.25 7.22 -16.55
CA ARG A 97 5.50 7.18 -17.79
C ARG A 97 5.83 5.97 -18.68
N SER A 98 7.02 5.41 -18.52
CA SER A 98 7.49 4.29 -19.37
C SER A 98 7.20 2.91 -18.79
N SER A 99 6.93 2.82 -17.49
CA SER A 99 6.61 1.56 -16.80
C SER A 99 5.94 1.85 -15.46
N HIS A 100 5.13 0.92 -14.97
CA HIS A 100 4.66 0.98 -13.58
C HIS A 100 5.85 0.97 -12.60
N PRO A 101 5.70 1.62 -11.43
CA PRO A 101 6.68 1.51 -10.36
C PRO A 101 6.76 0.07 -9.84
N THR A 102 7.93 -0.27 -9.32
CA THR A 102 8.21 -1.56 -8.70
C THR A 102 8.47 -1.40 -7.20
N SER A 103 8.58 -2.52 -6.48
CA SER A 103 8.93 -2.49 -5.05
C SER A 103 10.25 -1.76 -4.77
N ALA A 104 11.23 -1.80 -5.70
CA ALA A 104 12.49 -1.08 -5.55
C ALA A 104 12.35 0.45 -5.60
N ASP A 105 11.25 0.93 -6.18
CA ASP A 105 10.94 2.36 -6.27
C ASP A 105 10.17 2.87 -5.03
N ALA A 106 9.54 1.97 -4.27
CA ALA A 106 8.72 2.35 -3.12
C ALA A 106 9.57 2.70 -1.89
N LEU A 107 9.26 3.80 -1.24
CA LEU A 107 9.80 4.23 0.04
C LEU A 107 8.86 3.90 1.19
N VAL A 108 7.57 4.15 0.99
CA VAL A 108 6.49 3.83 1.93
C VAL A 108 5.29 3.33 1.14
N VAL A 109 4.58 2.35 1.66
CA VAL A 109 3.25 1.97 1.20
C VAL A 109 2.26 2.16 2.33
N ILE A 110 1.08 2.70 2.04
CA ILE A 110 0.05 3.03 3.01
C ILE A 110 -1.28 2.45 2.53
N GLU A 111 -1.92 1.67 3.40
CA GLU A 111 -3.28 1.18 3.22
C GLU A 111 -4.20 1.82 4.27
N VAL A 112 -5.32 2.36 3.83
CA VAL A 112 -6.36 2.93 4.69
C VAL A 112 -7.46 1.90 4.86
N ALA A 113 -7.59 1.34 6.05
CA ALA A 113 -8.47 0.22 6.33
C ALA A 113 -9.71 0.67 7.10
N ASP A 114 -10.89 0.42 6.54
CA ASP A 114 -12.18 0.53 7.22
C ASP A 114 -12.71 -0.86 7.62
N SER A 115 -12.76 -1.80 6.67
CA SER A 115 -13.19 -3.19 6.90
C SER A 115 -12.09 -4.23 6.62
N SER A 116 -11.00 -3.84 5.98
CA SER A 116 -9.91 -4.72 5.51
C SER A 116 -8.75 -4.89 6.48
N VAL A 117 -8.80 -4.30 7.67
CA VAL A 117 -7.67 -4.21 8.65
C VAL A 117 -6.90 -5.52 8.82
N LEU A 118 -7.61 -6.65 9.00
CA LEU A 118 -6.96 -7.94 9.19
C LEU A 118 -6.27 -8.46 7.93
N TYR A 119 -6.83 -8.17 6.76
CA TYR A 119 -6.24 -8.52 5.48
C TYR A 119 -4.96 -7.72 5.23
N ASP A 120 -5.01 -6.41 5.45
CA ASP A 120 -3.88 -5.51 5.26
C ASP A 120 -2.75 -5.82 6.25
N ARG A 121 -3.09 -6.07 7.54
CA ARG A 121 -2.10 -6.40 8.57
C ARG A 121 -1.47 -7.80 8.42
N ASN A 122 -2.13 -8.77 7.80
CA ASN A 122 -1.63 -10.15 7.73
C ASN A 122 -1.25 -10.59 6.32
N VAL A 123 -2.06 -10.30 5.30
CA VAL A 123 -1.82 -10.78 3.94
C VAL A 123 -0.94 -9.78 3.18
N LYS A 124 -1.38 -8.51 3.08
CA LYS A 124 -0.62 -7.47 2.37
C LYS A 124 0.70 -7.17 3.05
N SER A 125 0.76 -7.15 4.39
CA SER A 125 2.01 -6.93 5.12
C SER A 125 3.09 -7.95 4.76
N ARG A 126 2.72 -9.22 4.66
CA ARG A 126 3.66 -10.28 4.25
C ARG A 126 4.12 -10.13 2.79
N MET A 127 3.20 -9.80 1.90
CA MET A 127 3.53 -9.52 0.50
C MET A 127 4.52 -8.35 0.39
N TYR A 128 4.25 -7.24 1.08
CA TYR A 128 5.12 -6.07 1.07
C TYR A 128 6.48 -6.34 1.75
N ALA A 129 6.52 -7.15 2.82
CA ALA A 129 7.76 -7.56 3.45
C ALA A 129 8.63 -8.41 2.53
N ARG A 130 8.04 -9.42 1.84
CA ARG A 130 8.75 -10.23 0.82
C ARG A 130 9.33 -9.36 -0.28
N ALA A 131 8.55 -8.40 -0.75
CA ALA A 131 8.94 -7.44 -1.77
C ALA A 131 9.96 -6.40 -1.28
N ARG A 132 10.39 -6.46 0.00
CA ARG A 132 11.36 -5.55 0.61
C ARG A 132 10.93 -4.09 0.61
N ILE A 133 9.63 -3.80 0.69
CA ILE A 133 9.13 -2.44 0.91
C ILE A 133 9.64 -1.98 2.29
N PRO A 134 10.43 -0.87 2.37
CA PRO A 134 11.15 -0.53 3.60
C PRO A 134 10.22 -0.17 4.76
N GLU A 135 9.09 0.45 4.44
CA GLU A 135 8.13 0.96 5.40
C GLU A 135 6.70 0.76 4.90
N TYR A 136 5.83 0.25 5.77
CA TYR A 136 4.43 -0.01 5.46
C TYR A 136 3.53 0.47 6.59
N TRP A 137 2.44 1.17 6.27
CA TRP A 137 1.47 1.65 7.25
C TRP A 137 0.09 1.06 6.98
N VAL A 138 -0.61 0.71 8.05
CA VAL A 138 -2.04 0.39 8.03
C VAL A 138 -2.77 1.41 8.90
N VAL A 139 -3.55 2.26 8.26
CA VAL A 139 -4.40 3.27 8.91
C VAL A 139 -5.72 2.63 9.28
N ASP A 140 -5.89 2.27 10.54
CA ASP A 140 -7.09 1.59 11.08
C ASP A 140 -8.13 2.64 11.47
N LEU A 141 -9.06 2.96 10.55
CA LEU A 141 -10.07 3.98 10.78
C LEU A 141 -11.01 3.65 11.95
N PRO A 142 -11.54 2.41 12.09
CA PRO A 142 -12.38 2.04 13.24
C PRO A 142 -11.70 2.20 14.60
N ARG A 143 -10.40 1.90 14.68
CA ARG A 143 -9.63 1.99 15.93
C ARG A 143 -8.94 3.31 16.15
N GLN A 144 -8.98 4.19 15.15
CA GLN A 144 -8.26 5.48 15.17
C GLN A 144 -6.78 5.29 15.54
N SER A 145 -6.12 4.36 14.83
CA SER A 145 -4.72 4.03 15.04
C SER A 145 -3.97 3.82 13.73
N VAL A 146 -2.66 3.95 13.76
CA VAL A 146 -1.76 3.65 12.64
C VAL A 146 -0.80 2.56 13.07
N ALA A 147 -0.84 1.41 12.40
CA ALA A 147 0.18 0.39 12.55
C ALA A 147 1.31 0.66 11.56
N VAL A 148 2.52 0.82 12.07
CA VAL A 148 3.74 1.07 11.31
C VAL A 148 4.61 -0.18 11.34
N PHE A 149 5.04 -0.61 10.17
CA PHE A 149 5.83 -1.81 9.94
C PHE A 149 7.14 -1.40 9.29
N LEU A 150 8.26 -1.77 9.92
CA LEU A 150 9.62 -1.42 9.49
C LEU A 150 10.51 -2.66 9.46
N SER A 151 11.65 -2.55 8.78
CA SER A 151 12.68 -3.60 8.75
C SER A 151 12.17 -4.93 8.19
N PRO A 152 11.82 -4.99 6.88
CA PRO A 152 11.34 -6.21 6.25
C PRO A 152 12.42 -7.31 6.24
N ALA A 153 12.06 -8.50 6.72
CA ALA A 153 12.92 -9.69 6.74
C ALA A 153 12.10 -10.91 6.32
N TYR A 154 12.53 -11.58 5.24
CA TYR A 154 11.79 -12.68 4.62
C TYR A 154 10.35 -12.25 4.24
N ASP A 155 9.32 -12.76 4.92
CA ASP A 155 7.90 -12.47 4.69
C ASP A 155 7.24 -11.72 5.87
N GLU A 156 8.02 -11.07 6.70
CA GLU A 156 7.53 -10.29 7.85
C GLU A 156 8.33 -9.01 8.06
N TYR A 157 7.73 -8.06 8.78
CA TYR A 157 8.42 -6.90 9.31
C TYR A 157 8.84 -7.18 10.75
N THR A 158 10.11 -6.95 11.09
CA THR A 158 10.65 -7.26 12.42
C THR A 158 10.41 -6.17 13.46
N ASP A 159 10.11 -4.94 13.03
CA ASP A 159 9.67 -3.85 13.90
C ASP A 159 8.24 -3.46 13.51
N GLN A 160 7.31 -3.67 14.44
CA GLN A 160 5.89 -3.37 14.26
C GLN A 160 5.39 -2.63 15.49
N ARG A 161 4.82 -1.44 15.29
CA ARG A 161 4.26 -0.61 16.37
C ARG A 161 2.94 0.00 15.97
N GLU A 162 2.09 0.25 16.94
CA GLU A 162 0.81 0.90 16.76
C GLU A 162 0.81 2.24 17.50
N TYR A 163 0.37 3.29 16.81
CA TYR A 163 0.36 4.68 17.30
C TYR A 163 -1.05 5.24 17.27
N ARG A 164 -1.38 6.12 18.24
CA ARG A 164 -2.70 6.75 18.39
C ARG A 164 -2.56 8.20 18.80
N GLY A 165 -3.53 9.02 18.43
CA GLY A 165 -3.55 10.44 18.79
C GLY A 165 -2.24 11.13 18.43
N ASP A 166 -1.63 11.79 19.41
CA ASP A 166 -0.38 12.55 19.23
C ASP A 166 0.90 11.69 19.36
N GLU A 167 0.76 10.36 19.51
CA GLU A 167 1.92 9.48 19.48
C GLU A 167 2.58 9.54 18.09
N SER A 168 3.92 9.61 18.08
CA SER A 168 4.71 9.84 16.87
C SER A 168 5.76 8.76 16.62
N TRP A 169 6.21 8.68 15.38
CA TRP A 169 7.38 7.90 14.97
C TRP A 169 8.22 8.70 13.99
N ILE A 170 9.48 8.31 13.84
CA ILE A 170 10.33 8.81 12.76
C ILE A 170 10.12 7.90 11.54
N SER A 171 9.73 8.48 10.41
CA SER A 171 9.54 7.76 9.15
C SER A 171 10.78 7.86 8.27
N PRO A 172 11.57 6.77 8.13
CA PRO A 172 12.72 6.76 7.22
C PRO A 172 12.32 7.00 5.77
N GLY A 173 11.19 6.46 5.36
CA GLY A 173 10.66 6.61 4.00
C GLY A 173 10.23 8.04 3.64
N LEU A 174 9.99 8.89 4.64
CA LEU A 174 9.73 10.32 4.47
C LEU A 174 10.98 11.19 4.78
N GLY A 175 12.19 10.61 4.75
CA GLY A 175 13.43 11.35 5.01
C GLY A 175 13.61 11.71 6.49
N ASP A 176 13.37 10.75 7.36
CA ASP A 176 13.47 10.86 8.82
C ASP A 176 12.58 11.95 9.45
N ARG A 177 11.44 12.20 8.83
CA ARG A 177 10.46 13.14 9.38
C ARG A 177 9.68 12.50 10.52
N GLU A 178 9.40 13.30 11.55
CA GLU A 178 8.48 12.92 12.61
C GLU A 178 7.03 12.99 12.08
N VAL A 179 6.28 11.92 12.32
CA VAL A 179 4.89 11.76 11.90
C VAL A 179 4.05 11.38 13.12
N THR A 180 2.89 12.01 13.30
CA THR A 180 1.94 11.62 14.36
C THR A 180 0.79 10.82 13.79
N ALA A 181 0.19 9.93 14.59
CA ALA A 181 -0.99 9.19 14.18
C ALA A 181 -2.17 10.14 13.88
N ALA A 182 -2.30 11.23 14.64
CA ALA A 182 -3.32 12.25 14.41
C ALA A 182 -3.19 12.89 13.01
N THR A 183 -1.98 13.20 12.57
CA THR A 183 -1.72 13.76 11.23
C THR A 183 -2.16 12.80 10.13
N VAL A 184 -1.82 11.52 10.27
CA VAL A 184 -2.15 10.49 9.29
C VAL A 184 -3.66 10.22 9.22
N LEU A 185 -4.34 10.21 10.37
CA LEU A 185 -5.77 9.94 10.48
C LEU A 185 -6.65 11.11 10.03
N ARG A 186 -6.13 12.34 10.06
CA ARG A 186 -6.87 13.58 9.76
C ARG A 186 -6.29 14.36 8.59
N GLY A 187 -5.21 13.88 7.98
CA GLY A 187 -4.54 14.51 6.82
C GLY A 187 -3.83 15.83 7.09
N HIS A 188 -4.18 16.56 8.14
CA HIS A 188 -3.55 17.83 8.53
C HIS A 188 -3.72 18.08 10.02
N PRO A 189 -2.71 18.65 10.76
CA PRO A 189 -2.98 19.22 12.06
C PRO A 189 -4.02 20.33 11.88
N LEU A 190 -5.12 20.22 12.61
CA LEU A 190 -6.10 21.32 12.70
C LEU A 190 -5.39 22.44 13.50
N ASP A 191 -5.09 23.56 12.81
CA ASP A 191 -4.68 24.80 13.44
C ASP A 191 -5.75 25.29 14.46
#